data_b833253fc716b244501a8dfde67070a9
#
_entry.id   b833253fc716b244501a8dfde67070a9
#
_cell.length_a   1.000
_cell.length_b   1.000
_cell.length_c   1.000
_cell.angle_alpha   90.00
_cell.angle_beta   90.00
_cell.angle_gamma   90.00
#
_symmetry.space_group_name_H-M   'P 1'
#
loop_
_entity.id
_entity.type
_entity.pdbx_description
1 polymer ?
#
loop_
_entity_poly.entity_id
_entity_poly.type
_entity_poly.pdbx_seq_one_letter_code
_entity_poly.pdbx_strand_id
1 'polypeptide(L)'
;METDFDLERISEHTVATTERLFANAGGIALNNFIVTIDPTMFPVTARLLRTKMERQFNLPVKYLYITHYHGDHVYGLSPFKDTIIFGSTALIQNMVKTRKTEWTPENFEKWKNVEPEKADWISEIEIIIPSIGFQNKLEIHDDDLVVEFYQTGGHTSCSGYVYFPHEKVLFAGDLMFARSFPYAGDPTCDPNQWIQVLKDFLALDFERLIPGHGPVVGQEEVKNHLTFFEALREATKEAIKARESYKTIIVPEFYKLEENDAWIETATLKLWYNFYKEKKI
;
A
#
# COMPACT_ATOMS: atom_id res chain seq x y z
N MET A 1 -9.81 20.01 -8.97
CA MET A 1 -8.62 19.21 -8.55
C MET A 1 -7.89 18.81 -9.81
N GLU A 2 -6.58 19.03 -9.87
CA GLU A 2 -5.76 18.66 -11.02
C GLU A 2 -5.70 17.13 -11.09
N THR A 3 -6.16 16.55 -12.18
CA THR A 3 -6.21 15.08 -12.35
C THR A 3 -4.98 14.58 -13.12
N ASP A 4 -4.22 15.49 -13.74
CA ASP A 4 -3.02 15.13 -14.49
C ASP A 4 -1.82 15.01 -13.55
N PHE A 5 -0.97 14.01 -13.80
CA PHE A 5 0.25 13.72 -13.06
C PHE A 5 1.27 13.12 -13.99
N ASP A 6 2.53 13.23 -13.63
CA ASP A 6 3.61 12.62 -14.39
C ASP A 6 3.92 11.21 -13.89
N LEU A 7 4.31 10.33 -14.81
CA LEU A 7 4.91 9.04 -14.45
C LEU A 7 6.42 9.23 -14.32
N GLU A 8 6.92 9.00 -13.13
CA GLU A 8 8.35 8.91 -12.87
C GLU A 8 8.91 7.62 -13.51
N ARG A 9 9.93 7.75 -14.34
CA ARG A 9 10.66 6.61 -14.85
C ARG A 9 11.65 6.13 -13.80
N ILE A 10 11.34 5.00 -13.17
CA ILE A 10 12.16 4.42 -12.09
C ILE A 10 13.38 3.69 -12.69
N SER A 11 13.14 2.94 -13.78
CA SER A 11 14.16 2.16 -14.47
C SER A 11 13.75 1.93 -15.92
N GLU A 12 14.41 1.06 -16.67
CA GLU A 12 14.08 0.80 -18.08
C GLU A 12 12.66 0.26 -18.25
N HIS A 13 12.26 -0.66 -17.37
CA HIS A 13 10.97 -1.36 -17.43
C HIS A 13 9.95 -0.84 -16.40
N THR A 14 10.35 0.01 -15.46
CA THR A 14 9.49 0.39 -14.31
C THR A 14 9.15 1.87 -14.31
N VAL A 15 7.87 2.16 -14.09
CA VAL A 15 7.33 3.51 -13.85
C VAL A 15 6.45 3.53 -12.61
N ALA A 16 6.39 4.68 -11.96
CA ALA A 16 5.49 4.90 -10.83
C ALA A 16 4.96 6.34 -10.83
N THR A 17 3.84 6.56 -10.15
CA THR A 17 3.40 7.88 -9.72
C THR A 17 3.56 7.97 -8.22
N THR A 18 4.31 8.99 -7.76
CA THR A 18 4.57 9.27 -6.35
C THR A 18 4.05 10.66 -5.98
N GLU A 19 3.36 11.29 -6.90
CA GLU A 19 2.67 12.54 -6.66
C GLU A 19 1.37 12.28 -5.90
N ARG A 20 0.90 13.25 -5.14
CA ARG A 20 -0.16 13.28 -4.13
C ARG A 20 -1.55 12.81 -4.61
N LEU A 21 -1.63 11.60 -5.17
CA LEU A 21 -2.87 10.96 -5.61
C LEU A 21 -3.44 9.99 -4.56
N PHE A 22 -3.18 10.26 -3.28
CA PHE A 22 -3.43 9.42 -2.11
C PHE A 22 -2.41 8.29 -1.97
N ALA A 23 -2.51 7.21 -2.71
CA ALA A 23 -1.53 6.13 -2.73
C ALA A 23 -0.68 6.16 -4.01
N ASN A 24 0.56 5.71 -3.90
CA ASN A 24 1.41 5.47 -5.06
C ASN A 24 0.92 4.25 -5.85
N ALA A 25 1.11 4.30 -7.15
CA ALA A 25 0.81 3.22 -8.07
C ALA A 25 1.86 3.19 -9.18
N GLY A 26 1.95 2.09 -9.91
CA GLY A 26 2.89 2.03 -11.01
C GLY A 26 2.74 0.80 -11.88
N GLY A 27 3.76 0.52 -12.68
CA GLY A 27 3.76 -0.65 -13.54
C GLY A 27 5.16 -1.09 -13.94
N ILE A 28 5.25 -2.37 -14.23
CA ILE A 28 6.42 -3.05 -14.75
C ILE A 28 6.07 -3.56 -16.14
N ALA A 29 6.78 -3.06 -17.16
CA ALA A 29 6.66 -3.53 -18.54
C ALA A 29 7.54 -4.77 -18.71
N LEU A 30 6.94 -5.89 -19.05
CA LEU A 30 7.66 -7.07 -19.51
C LEU A 30 7.81 -7.03 -21.02
N ASN A 31 8.17 -8.13 -21.68
CA ASN A 31 8.39 -8.13 -23.12
C ASN A 31 7.10 -7.92 -23.94
N ASN A 32 5.96 -8.44 -23.43
CA ASN A 32 4.72 -8.49 -24.20
C ASN A 32 3.54 -7.75 -23.53
N PHE A 33 3.67 -7.35 -22.26
CA PHE A 33 2.59 -6.72 -21.49
C PHE A 33 3.10 -5.97 -20.28
N ILE A 34 2.22 -5.18 -19.67
CA ILE A 34 2.47 -4.46 -18.43
C ILE A 34 1.73 -5.15 -17.29
N VAL A 35 2.40 -5.25 -16.14
CA VAL A 35 1.81 -5.57 -14.84
C VAL A 35 1.67 -4.26 -14.07
N THR A 36 0.45 -3.88 -13.72
CA THR A 36 0.18 -2.72 -12.88
C THR A 36 0.20 -3.12 -11.41
N ILE A 37 0.74 -2.27 -10.55
CA ILE A 37 0.74 -2.40 -9.10
C ILE A 37 -0.08 -1.27 -8.52
N ASP A 38 -1.20 -1.60 -7.91
CA ASP A 38 -2.26 -0.74 -7.41
C ASP A 38 -2.85 0.23 -8.45
N PRO A 39 -4.15 0.55 -8.39
CA PRO A 39 -4.82 1.33 -9.43
C PRO A 39 -4.93 2.83 -9.13
N THR A 40 -4.37 3.35 -8.04
CA THR A 40 -4.69 4.65 -7.43
C THR A 40 -6.09 4.70 -6.77
N MET A 41 -6.41 5.82 -6.09
CA MET A 41 -7.67 5.93 -5.34
C MET A 41 -8.92 6.08 -6.21
N PHE A 42 -8.86 6.77 -7.34
CA PHE A 42 -10.07 7.08 -8.12
C PHE A 42 -10.00 6.53 -9.55
N PRO A 43 -11.16 6.12 -10.12
CA PRO A 43 -11.21 5.63 -11.49
C PRO A 43 -10.68 6.62 -12.53
N VAL A 44 -10.87 7.90 -12.31
CA VAL A 44 -10.38 8.95 -13.21
C VAL A 44 -8.85 8.97 -13.28
N THR A 45 -8.16 8.90 -12.14
CA THR A 45 -6.69 8.85 -12.07
C THR A 45 -6.15 7.49 -12.52
N ALA A 46 -6.85 6.42 -12.20
CA ALA A 46 -6.53 5.05 -12.64
C ALA A 46 -6.57 4.89 -14.17
N ARG A 47 -7.56 5.49 -14.83
CA ARG A 47 -7.66 5.52 -16.30
C ARG A 47 -6.49 6.26 -16.93
N LEU A 48 -6.08 7.37 -16.30
CA LEU A 48 -4.93 8.15 -16.76
C LEU A 48 -3.62 7.38 -16.55
N LEU A 49 -3.43 6.74 -15.39
CA LEU A 49 -2.29 5.87 -15.09
C LEU A 49 -2.13 4.80 -16.17
N ARG A 50 -3.19 4.02 -16.43
CA ARG A 50 -3.22 2.99 -17.47
C ARG A 50 -2.82 3.55 -18.84
N THR A 51 -3.47 4.64 -19.25
CA THR A 51 -3.23 5.26 -20.56
C THR A 51 -1.78 5.73 -20.72
N LYS A 52 -1.22 6.34 -19.67
CA LYS A 52 0.18 6.81 -19.70
C LYS A 52 1.16 5.66 -19.77
N MET A 53 0.95 4.57 -19.01
CA MET A 53 1.79 3.37 -19.07
C MET A 53 1.74 2.69 -20.43
N GLU A 54 0.52 2.44 -20.96
CA GLU A 54 0.35 1.80 -22.27
C GLU A 54 0.99 2.63 -23.40
N ARG A 55 0.88 3.97 -23.33
CA ARG A 55 1.54 4.86 -24.30
C ARG A 55 3.06 4.85 -24.15
N GLN A 56 3.58 4.88 -22.92
CA GLN A 56 5.03 4.98 -22.68
C GLN A 56 5.78 3.72 -23.12
N PHE A 57 5.20 2.56 -22.87
CA PHE A 57 5.81 1.28 -23.20
C PHE A 57 5.35 0.70 -24.55
N ASN A 58 4.29 1.26 -25.13
CA ASN A 58 3.62 0.72 -26.30
C ASN A 58 3.20 -0.75 -26.15
N LEU A 59 2.74 -1.11 -24.95
CA LEU A 59 2.31 -2.45 -24.53
C LEU A 59 0.97 -2.38 -23.82
N PRO A 60 0.12 -3.42 -23.89
CA PRO A 60 -1.14 -3.45 -23.15
C PRO A 60 -0.91 -3.77 -21.67
N VAL A 61 -1.71 -3.18 -20.78
CA VAL A 61 -1.84 -3.65 -19.41
C VAL A 61 -2.64 -4.96 -19.42
N LYS A 62 -2.04 -6.04 -18.93
CA LYS A 62 -2.64 -7.38 -18.88
C LYS A 62 -3.01 -7.83 -17.48
N TYR A 63 -2.21 -7.43 -16.50
CA TYR A 63 -2.37 -7.81 -15.10
C TYR A 63 -2.42 -6.59 -14.21
N LEU A 64 -3.21 -6.67 -13.13
CA LEU A 64 -3.20 -5.71 -12.03
C LEU A 64 -3.09 -6.48 -10.71
N TYR A 65 -2.04 -6.20 -9.96
CA TYR A 65 -1.82 -6.68 -8.60
C TYR A 65 -2.30 -5.64 -7.59
N ILE A 66 -2.99 -6.10 -6.55
CA ILE A 66 -3.41 -5.28 -5.41
C ILE A 66 -2.55 -5.64 -4.19
N THR A 67 -1.86 -4.65 -3.63
CA THR A 67 -0.96 -4.84 -2.47
C THR A 67 -1.72 -5.18 -1.19
N HIS A 68 -2.82 -4.47 -0.94
CA HIS A 68 -3.71 -4.67 0.21
C HIS A 68 -5.08 -4.02 -0.01
N TYR A 69 -6.00 -4.16 0.95
CA TYR A 69 -7.42 -3.82 0.76
C TYR A 69 -7.84 -2.40 1.13
N HIS A 70 -6.94 -1.48 1.50
CA HIS A 70 -7.35 -0.11 1.78
C HIS A 70 -7.88 0.62 0.54
N GLY A 71 -8.79 1.58 0.78
CA GLY A 71 -9.57 2.19 -0.29
C GLY A 71 -8.74 2.86 -1.38
N ASP A 72 -7.69 3.54 -1.01
CA ASP A 72 -6.77 4.23 -1.92
C ASP A 72 -5.92 3.30 -2.78
N HIS A 73 -5.93 1.99 -2.49
CA HIS A 73 -5.32 0.92 -3.28
C HIS A 73 -6.33 0.06 -4.06
N VAL A 74 -7.65 0.31 -3.90
CA VAL A 74 -8.67 -0.53 -4.55
C VAL A 74 -9.79 0.24 -5.25
N TYR A 75 -10.05 1.51 -4.90
CA TYR A 75 -11.20 2.22 -5.47
C TYR A 75 -11.03 2.55 -6.95
N GLY A 76 -9.79 2.63 -7.44
CA GLY A 76 -9.48 2.86 -8.85
C GLY A 76 -9.60 1.65 -9.78
N LEU A 77 -10.20 0.53 -9.37
CA LEU A 77 -10.17 -0.73 -10.13
C LEU A 77 -10.99 -0.73 -11.43
N SER A 78 -12.06 0.07 -11.53
CA SER A 78 -13.01 -0.03 -12.66
C SER A 78 -12.40 0.14 -14.07
N PRO A 79 -11.36 0.96 -14.32
CA PRO A 79 -10.68 1.02 -15.61
C PRO A 79 -9.87 -0.21 -16.00
N PHE A 80 -9.67 -1.13 -15.06
CA PHE A 80 -8.89 -2.37 -15.27
C PHE A 80 -9.74 -3.64 -15.33
N LYS A 81 -11.07 -3.53 -15.43
CA LYS A 81 -11.97 -4.68 -15.42
C LYS A 81 -11.82 -5.66 -16.58
N ASP A 82 -11.15 -5.25 -17.63
CA ASP A 82 -10.78 -6.08 -18.80
C ASP A 82 -9.41 -6.77 -18.63
N THR A 83 -8.73 -6.55 -17.52
CA THR A 83 -7.44 -7.18 -17.17
C THR A 83 -7.61 -8.29 -16.15
N ILE A 84 -6.54 -9.04 -15.89
CA ILE A 84 -6.52 -10.05 -14.83
C ILE A 84 -6.14 -9.36 -13.53
N ILE A 85 -7.13 -9.11 -12.67
CA ILE A 85 -6.92 -8.56 -11.33
C ILE A 85 -6.65 -9.70 -10.36
N PHE A 86 -5.55 -9.62 -9.62
CA PHE A 86 -5.14 -10.65 -8.68
C PHE A 86 -4.52 -10.06 -7.40
N GLY A 87 -4.40 -10.90 -6.37
CA GLY A 87 -3.78 -10.54 -5.11
C GLY A 87 -3.68 -11.74 -4.18
N SER A 88 -3.34 -11.55 -2.92
CA SER A 88 -3.29 -12.66 -1.98
C SER A 88 -4.69 -13.23 -1.68
N THR A 89 -4.77 -14.49 -1.28
CA THR A 89 -6.04 -15.10 -0.81
C THR A 89 -6.59 -14.33 0.40
N ALA A 90 -5.72 -13.82 1.27
CA ALA A 90 -6.11 -12.98 2.39
C ALA A 90 -6.72 -11.64 1.94
N LEU A 91 -6.17 -11.03 0.88
CA LEU A 91 -6.76 -9.84 0.27
C LEU A 91 -8.20 -10.09 -0.19
N ILE A 92 -8.43 -11.15 -0.94
CA ILE A 92 -9.77 -11.50 -1.44
C ILE A 92 -10.75 -11.65 -0.26
N GLN A 93 -10.34 -12.35 0.81
CA GLN A 93 -11.17 -12.55 2.00
C GLN A 93 -11.51 -11.22 2.69
N ASN A 94 -10.51 -10.33 2.85
CA ASN A 94 -10.73 -9.01 3.44
C ASN A 94 -11.63 -8.15 2.57
N MET A 95 -11.40 -8.09 1.25
CA MET A 95 -12.26 -7.34 0.34
C MET A 95 -13.71 -7.84 0.33
N VAL A 96 -13.94 -9.15 0.36
CA VAL A 96 -15.30 -9.73 0.45
C VAL A 96 -15.98 -9.31 1.75
N LYS A 97 -15.26 -9.27 2.87
CA LYS A 97 -15.77 -8.83 4.16
C LYS A 97 -16.07 -7.32 4.13
N THR A 98 -15.11 -6.49 3.73
CA THR A 98 -15.21 -5.03 3.73
C THR A 98 -16.31 -4.53 2.78
N ARG A 99 -16.52 -5.21 1.64
CA ARG A 99 -17.62 -4.90 0.71
C ARG A 99 -19.01 -5.00 1.38
N LYS A 100 -19.14 -5.84 2.41
CA LYS A 100 -20.42 -6.01 3.12
C LYS A 100 -20.61 -5.02 4.27
N THR A 101 -19.55 -4.41 4.76
CA THR A 101 -19.57 -3.60 5.99
C THR A 101 -19.24 -2.13 5.75
N GLU A 102 -18.29 -1.83 4.88
CA GLU A 102 -17.74 -0.50 4.68
C GLU A 102 -17.98 0.05 3.28
N TRP A 103 -17.77 -0.77 2.25
CA TRP A 103 -17.91 -0.36 0.84
C TRP A 103 -19.35 -0.52 0.35
N THR A 104 -20.27 0.06 1.08
CA THR A 104 -21.70 0.00 0.78
C THR A 104 -22.16 1.24 0.01
N PRO A 105 -23.20 1.17 -0.82
CA PRO A 105 -23.75 2.32 -1.50
C PRO A 105 -24.07 3.47 -0.54
N GLU A 106 -24.58 3.15 0.66
CA GLU A 106 -24.89 4.15 1.68
C GLU A 106 -23.65 4.90 2.17
N ASN A 107 -22.53 4.20 2.38
CA ASN A 107 -21.28 4.82 2.82
C ASN A 107 -20.65 5.67 1.71
N PHE A 108 -20.72 5.25 0.45
CA PHE A 108 -20.29 6.06 -0.67
C PHE A 108 -21.16 7.33 -0.84
N GLU A 109 -22.49 7.25 -0.62
CA GLU A 109 -23.34 8.43 -0.60
C GLU A 109 -23.00 9.39 0.54
N LYS A 110 -22.71 8.86 1.75
CA LYS A 110 -22.23 9.69 2.86
C LYS A 110 -20.92 10.39 2.49
N TRP A 111 -19.99 9.68 1.87
CA TRP A 111 -18.71 10.26 1.44
C TRP A 111 -18.90 11.36 0.42
N LYS A 112 -19.75 11.17 -0.60
CA LYS A 112 -20.11 12.23 -1.58
C LYS A 112 -20.70 13.48 -0.93
N ASN A 113 -21.47 13.32 0.14
CA ASN A 113 -22.01 14.45 0.90
C ASN A 113 -20.95 15.20 1.72
N VAL A 114 -19.92 14.51 2.19
CA VAL A 114 -18.79 15.10 2.96
C VAL A 114 -17.81 15.81 2.01
N GLU A 115 -17.57 15.26 0.83
CA GLU A 115 -16.63 15.76 -0.18
C GLU A 115 -17.34 15.94 -1.53
N PRO A 116 -18.28 16.92 -1.65
CA PRO A 116 -19.09 17.10 -2.84
C PRO A 116 -18.29 17.42 -4.12
N GLU A 117 -17.09 17.98 -3.96
CA GLU A 117 -16.18 18.25 -5.08
C GLU A 117 -15.58 16.97 -5.69
N LYS A 118 -15.65 15.84 -4.98
CA LYS A 118 -15.23 14.50 -5.44
C LYS A 118 -16.42 13.59 -5.82
N ALA A 119 -17.66 14.08 -5.71
CA ALA A 119 -18.86 13.24 -5.86
C ALA A 119 -18.91 12.49 -7.19
N ASP A 120 -18.51 13.11 -8.29
CA ASP A 120 -18.45 12.47 -9.62
C ASP A 120 -17.44 11.33 -9.64
N TRP A 121 -16.27 11.53 -9.06
CA TRP A 121 -15.21 10.50 -8.99
C TRP A 121 -15.59 9.32 -8.10
N ILE A 122 -16.23 9.61 -6.95
CA ILE A 122 -16.74 8.59 -6.03
C ILE A 122 -17.85 7.77 -6.70
N SER A 123 -18.66 8.41 -7.55
CA SER A 123 -19.74 7.72 -8.26
C SER A 123 -19.26 6.72 -9.31
N GLU A 124 -18.01 6.86 -9.80
CA GLU A 124 -17.39 5.90 -10.73
C GLU A 124 -16.76 4.68 -10.03
N ILE A 125 -16.68 4.68 -8.69
CA ILE A 125 -16.05 3.58 -7.94
C ILE A 125 -16.89 2.30 -8.10
N GLU A 126 -16.23 1.26 -8.59
CA GLU A 126 -16.77 -0.09 -8.67
C GLU A 126 -15.81 -1.05 -7.96
N ILE A 127 -16.29 -1.73 -6.92
CA ILE A 127 -15.48 -2.68 -6.15
C ILE A 127 -15.42 -4.01 -6.90
N ILE A 128 -14.25 -4.28 -7.46
CA ILE A 128 -13.96 -5.53 -8.18
C ILE A 128 -13.15 -6.46 -7.27
N ILE A 129 -13.73 -7.59 -6.93
CA ILE A 129 -13.03 -8.62 -6.13
C ILE A 129 -12.13 -9.42 -7.08
N PRO A 130 -10.81 -9.56 -6.79
CA PRO A 130 -9.92 -10.36 -7.61
C PRO A 130 -10.39 -11.80 -7.76
N SER A 131 -10.24 -12.36 -8.96
CA SER A 131 -10.63 -13.75 -9.25
C SER A 131 -9.48 -14.75 -9.04
N ILE A 132 -8.24 -14.27 -8.95
CA ILE A 132 -7.06 -15.09 -8.72
C ILE A 132 -6.43 -14.69 -7.39
N GLY A 133 -6.31 -15.67 -6.50
CA GLY A 133 -5.65 -15.53 -5.20
C GLY A 133 -4.46 -16.46 -5.06
N PHE A 134 -3.39 -15.98 -4.42
CA PHE A 134 -2.24 -16.80 -4.09
C PHE A 134 -1.91 -16.73 -2.59
N GLN A 135 -1.05 -17.64 -2.15
CA GLN A 135 -0.48 -17.65 -0.79
C GLN A 135 1.04 -17.60 -0.90
N ASN A 136 1.66 -16.89 0.02
CA ASN A 136 3.10 -16.72 0.13
C ASN A 136 3.73 -16.01 -1.07
N LYS A 137 3.93 -16.68 -2.20
CA LYS A 137 4.61 -16.17 -3.40
C LYS A 137 3.88 -16.58 -4.67
N LEU A 138 3.89 -15.67 -5.66
CA LEU A 138 3.50 -15.92 -7.05
C LEU A 138 4.53 -15.25 -7.96
N GLU A 139 4.77 -15.84 -9.13
CA GLU A 139 5.66 -15.30 -10.15
C GLU A 139 4.91 -15.15 -11.47
N ILE A 140 5.18 -14.04 -12.18
CA ILE A 140 4.77 -13.86 -13.57
C ILE A 140 6.03 -13.82 -14.42
N HIS A 141 6.10 -14.75 -15.36
CA HIS A 141 7.22 -14.88 -16.30
C HIS A 141 6.81 -14.38 -17.69
N ASP A 142 7.74 -13.69 -18.36
CA ASP A 142 7.63 -13.30 -19.75
C ASP A 142 9.04 -13.35 -20.37
N ASP A 143 9.36 -14.47 -21.01
CA ASP A 143 10.70 -14.88 -21.47
C ASP A 143 11.72 -14.86 -20.30
N ASP A 144 12.71 -14.00 -20.35
CA ASP A 144 13.79 -13.86 -19.36
C ASP A 144 13.45 -12.92 -18.19
N LEU A 145 12.32 -12.22 -18.26
CA LEU A 145 11.86 -11.31 -17.23
C LEU A 145 10.89 -12.01 -16.26
N VAL A 146 11.10 -11.79 -14.98
CA VAL A 146 10.27 -12.35 -13.90
C VAL A 146 9.89 -11.27 -12.91
N VAL A 147 8.60 -11.14 -12.59
CA VAL A 147 8.10 -10.30 -11.50
C VAL A 147 7.61 -11.22 -10.38
N GLU A 148 8.05 -10.95 -9.18
CA GLU A 148 7.74 -11.72 -7.98
C GLU A 148 6.77 -10.96 -7.07
N PHE A 149 5.71 -11.64 -6.60
CA PHE A 149 4.68 -11.11 -5.72
C PHE A 149 4.69 -11.88 -4.42
N TYR A 150 4.72 -11.18 -3.31
CA TYR A 150 4.81 -11.76 -1.98
C TYR A 150 3.65 -11.29 -1.10
N GLN A 151 3.05 -12.21 -0.36
CA GLN A 151 2.11 -11.91 0.71
C GLN A 151 2.83 -12.06 2.04
N THR A 152 2.82 -11.01 2.87
CA THR A 152 3.54 -10.99 4.15
C THR A 152 2.64 -10.70 5.35
N GLY A 153 1.58 -9.92 5.18
CA GLY A 153 0.93 -9.26 6.30
C GLY A 153 1.78 -8.07 6.79
N GLY A 154 1.53 -7.63 8.00
CA GLY A 154 2.22 -6.49 8.63
C GLY A 154 1.29 -5.31 8.78
N HIS A 155 1.27 -4.36 7.86
CA HIS A 155 0.36 -3.21 7.86
C HIS A 155 -1.12 -3.63 7.90
N THR A 156 -1.50 -4.61 7.09
CA THR A 156 -2.75 -5.37 7.19
C THR A 156 -2.45 -6.86 7.13
N SER A 157 -3.43 -7.73 7.46
CA SER A 157 -3.26 -9.19 7.35
C SER A 157 -3.02 -9.67 5.91
N CYS A 158 -3.36 -8.87 4.91
CA CYS A 158 -3.21 -9.21 3.50
C CYS A 158 -2.12 -8.44 2.77
N SER A 159 -1.38 -7.58 3.46
CA SER A 159 -0.32 -6.79 2.85
C SER A 159 0.69 -7.66 2.12
N GLY A 160 1.14 -7.16 0.99
CA GLY A 160 2.16 -7.79 0.18
C GLY A 160 2.98 -6.76 -0.59
N TYR A 161 4.03 -7.24 -1.23
CA TYR A 161 4.93 -6.42 -2.02
C TYR A 161 5.26 -7.10 -3.35
N VAL A 162 5.83 -6.31 -4.26
CA VAL A 162 6.30 -6.79 -5.57
C VAL A 162 7.79 -6.55 -5.68
N TYR A 163 8.54 -7.55 -6.10
CA TYR A 163 9.96 -7.43 -6.36
C TYR A 163 10.25 -7.75 -7.84
N PHE A 164 11.00 -6.87 -8.49
CA PHE A 164 11.49 -7.06 -9.84
C PHE A 164 13.01 -7.19 -9.82
N PRO A 165 13.53 -8.43 -9.74
CA PRO A 165 14.96 -8.70 -9.55
C PRO A 165 15.84 -8.15 -10.67
N HIS A 166 15.33 -8.17 -11.92
CA HIS A 166 16.06 -7.72 -13.11
C HIS A 166 16.56 -6.27 -13.00
N GLU A 167 15.76 -5.42 -12.33
CA GLU A 167 16.09 -3.99 -12.14
C GLU A 167 16.29 -3.61 -10.66
N LYS A 168 16.24 -4.57 -9.75
CA LYS A 168 16.36 -4.35 -8.31
C LYS A 168 15.34 -3.33 -7.78
N VAL A 169 14.12 -3.41 -8.26
CA VAL A 169 13.02 -2.52 -7.90
C VAL A 169 12.04 -3.25 -6.99
N LEU A 170 11.61 -2.55 -5.94
CA LEU A 170 10.64 -3.04 -4.95
C LEU A 170 9.43 -2.09 -4.88
N PHE A 171 8.22 -2.59 -5.10
CA PHE A 171 6.98 -1.91 -4.75
C PHE A 171 6.50 -2.44 -3.40
N ALA A 172 6.51 -1.62 -2.39
CA ALA A 172 6.25 -2.04 -1.02
C ALA A 172 4.78 -1.93 -0.59
N GLY A 173 3.93 -1.20 -1.34
CA GLY A 173 2.64 -0.78 -0.81
C GLY A 173 2.81 -0.11 0.54
N ASP A 174 1.81 -0.20 1.41
CA ASP A 174 1.82 0.41 2.74
C ASP A 174 2.69 -0.33 3.78
N LEU A 175 3.51 -1.27 3.34
CA LEU A 175 4.63 -1.74 4.15
C LEU A 175 5.73 -0.66 4.30
N MET A 176 5.66 0.41 3.47
CA MET A 176 6.52 1.59 3.57
C MET A 176 5.75 2.90 3.35
N PHE A 177 6.02 3.87 4.24
CA PHE A 177 5.58 5.26 4.18
C PHE A 177 6.82 6.14 4.15
N ALA A 178 7.26 6.55 2.96
CA ALA A 178 8.51 7.29 2.85
C ALA A 178 8.34 8.75 3.31
N ARG A 179 9.22 9.17 4.24
CA ARG A 179 9.24 10.54 4.80
C ARG A 179 7.92 10.98 5.43
N SER A 180 7.10 10.03 5.88
CA SER A 180 5.86 10.31 6.60
C SER A 180 5.62 9.31 7.72
N PHE A 181 4.77 9.70 8.67
CA PHE A 181 4.40 8.83 9.78
C PHE A 181 3.53 7.68 9.27
N PRO A 182 3.85 6.41 9.58
CA PRO A 182 3.11 5.28 9.05
C PRO A 182 1.75 5.13 9.72
N TYR A 183 0.70 4.92 8.94
CA TYR A 183 -0.60 4.52 9.46
C TYR A 183 -0.57 3.02 9.86
N ALA A 184 -0.77 2.75 11.12
CA ALA A 184 -0.86 1.40 11.66
C ALA A 184 -2.14 1.18 12.50
N GLY A 185 -3.24 1.82 12.08
CA GLY A 185 -4.53 1.75 12.78
C GLY A 185 -5.48 0.66 12.28
N ASP A 186 -5.08 -0.13 11.26
CA ASP A 186 -5.89 -1.23 10.76
C ASP A 186 -6.05 -2.34 11.81
N PRO A 187 -7.27 -2.83 12.09
CA PRO A 187 -7.51 -3.86 13.11
C PRO A 187 -6.82 -5.20 12.83
N THR A 188 -6.35 -5.43 11.61
CA THR A 188 -5.61 -6.64 11.22
C THR A 188 -4.10 -6.44 11.18
N CYS A 189 -3.61 -5.26 11.55
CA CYS A 189 -2.18 -4.95 11.62
C CYS A 189 -1.47 -5.83 12.65
N ASP A 190 -0.33 -6.40 12.28
CA ASP A 190 0.60 -7.07 13.20
C ASP A 190 1.94 -6.31 13.21
N PRO A 191 2.20 -5.50 14.25
CA PRO A 191 3.45 -4.75 14.38
C PRO A 191 4.72 -5.60 14.36
N ASN A 192 4.68 -6.82 14.92
CA ASN A 192 5.85 -7.69 14.92
C ASN A 192 6.14 -8.25 13.53
N GLN A 193 5.08 -8.65 12.80
CA GLN A 193 5.21 -9.08 11.43
C GLN A 193 5.72 -7.94 10.54
N TRP A 194 5.23 -6.72 10.76
CA TRP A 194 5.68 -5.57 9.98
C TRP A 194 7.16 -5.25 10.21
N ILE A 195 7.62 -5.29 11.48
CA ILE A 195 9.05 -5.18 11.81
C ILE A 195 9.88 -6.27 11.11
N GLN A 196 9.36 -7.51 11.05
CA GLN A 196 10.05 -8.60 10.36
C GLN A 196 10.15 -8.33 8.85
N VAL A 197 9.09 -7.86 8.21
CA VAL A 197 9.09 -7.50 6.78
C VAL A 197 10.12 -6.43 6.46
N LEU A 198 10.27 -5.41 7.31
CA LEU A 198 11.31 -4.39 7.10
C LEU A 198 12.74 -4.99 7.21
N LYS A 199 12.94 -5.97 8.09
CA LYS A 199 14.21 -6.72 8.15
C LYS A 199 14.44 -7.55 6.90
N ASP A 200 13.39 -8.19 6.39
CA ASP A 200 13.46 -8.99 5.17
C ASP A 200 13.77 -8.08 3.96
N PHE A 201 13.19 -6.86 3.90
CA PHE A 201 13.54 -5.88 2.86
C PHE A 201 15.02 -5.51 2.89
N LEU A 202 15.63 -5.33 4.07
CA LEU A 202 17.05 -5.03 4.18
C LEU A 202 17.97 -6.19 3.75
N ALA A 203 17.44 -7.42 3.69
CA ALA A 203 18.15 -8.59 3.17
C ALA A 203 17.98 -8.77 1.65
N LEU A 204 17.02 -8.06 1.00
CA LEU A 204 16.86 -8.08 -0.45
C LEU A 204 17.89 -7.18 -1.13
N ASP A 205 18.33 -7.60 -2.31
CA ASP A 205 19.20 -6.80 -3.18
C ASP A 205 18.35 -5.85 -4.05
N PHE A 206 17.86 -4.76 -3.45
CA PHE A 206 17.14 -3.72 -4.18
C PHE A 206 17.88 -2.38 -4.13
N GLU A 207 17.69 -1.56 -5.16
CA GLU A 207 18.26 -0.22 -5.29
C GLU A 207 17.20 0.88 -5.12
N ARG A 208 15.97 0.59 -5.55
CA ARG A 208 14.83 1.53 -5.54
C ARG A 208 13.60 0.88 -4.96
N LEU A 209 12.97 1.58 -4.04
CA LEU A 209 11.72 1.17 -3.40
C LEU A 209 10.66 2.23 -3.64
N ILE A 210 9.55 1.80 -4.22
CA ILE A 210 8.33 2.58 -4.37
C ILE A 210 7.44 2.25 -3.15
N PRO A 211 7.26 3.18 -2.20
CA PRO A 211 6.40 2.98 -1.05
C PRO A 211 4.93 3.10 -1.42
N GLY A 212 4.01 2.77 -0.52
CA GLY A 212 2.59 3.07 -0.70
C GLY A 212 2.32 4.57 -0.68
N HIS A 213 3.10 5.32 0.12
CA HIS A 213 3.00 6.77 0.23
C HIS A 213 4.39 7.42 0.30
N GLY A 214 4.52 8.58 -0.37
CA GLY A 214 5.74 9.37 -0.39
C GLY A 214 6.66 9.06 -1.58
N PRO A 215 7.88 9.64 -1.61
CA PRO A 215 8.78 9.53 -2.74
C PRO A 215 9.44 8.16 -2.85
N VAL A 216 10.01 7.87 -4.02
CA VAL A 216 10.90 6.72 -4.22
C VAL A 216 12.12 6.84 -3.33
N VAL A 217 12.51 5.74 -2.67
CA VAL A 217 13.57 5.71 -1.67
C VAL A 217 14.49 4.49 -1.85
N GLY A 218 15.54 4.42 -1.05
CA GLY A 218 16.46 3.27 -0.99
C GLY A 218 16.48 2.62 0.39
N GLN A 219 17.45 1.74 0.61
CA GLN A 219 17.59 0.95 1.83
C GLN A 219 17.71 1.79 3.12
N GLU A 220 18.23 3.03 3.02
CA GLU A 220 18.40 3.89 4.20
C GLU A 220 17.03 4.25 4.82
N GLU A 221 16.03 4.49 3.99
CA GLU A 221 14.70 4.78 4.48
C GLU A 221 14.05 3.57 5.17
N VAL A 222 14.31 2.37 4.68
CA VAL A 222 13.86 1.12 5.35
C VAL A 222 14.52 0.98 6.73
N LYS A 223 15.81 1.32 6.86
CA LYS A 223 16.51 1.33 8.17
C LYS A 223 15.90 2.34 9.12
N ASN A 224 15.57 3.55 8.64
CA ASN A 224 14.91 4.57 9.43
C ASN A 224 13.57 4.09 9.96
N HIS A 225 12.73 3.50 9.11
CA HIS A 225 11.44 2.92 9.49
C HIS A 225 11.59 1.79 10.51
N LEU A 226 12.53 0.87 10.29
CA LEU A 226 12.81 -0.23 11.21
C LEU A 226 13.21 0.30 12.59
N THR A 227 14.12 1.26 12.62
CA THR A 227 14.59 1.90 13.87
C THR A 227 13.42 2.56 14.61
N PHE A 228 12.58 3.31 13.89
CA PHE A 228 11.39 3.92 14.46
C PHE A 228 10.42 2.88 15.05
N PHE A 229 10.10 1.82 14.31
CA PHE A 229 9.18 0.79 14.78
C PHE A 229 9.73 0.01 15.97
N GLU A 230 11.03 -0.29 15.99
CA GLU A 230 11.64 -0.94 17.14
C GLU A 230 11.60 -0.04 18.38
N ALA A 231 11.87 1.24 18.24
CA ALA A 231 11.77 2.21 19.33
C ALA A 231 10.33 2.40 19.81
N LEU A 232 9.36 2.51 18.90
CA LEU A 232 7.94 2.61 19.23
C LEU A 232 7.44 1.37 19.96
N ARG A 233 7.89 0.19 19.55
CA ARG A 233 7.59 -1.07 20.25
C ARG A 233 8.05 -1.03 21.70
N GLU A 234 9.28 -0.63 21.96
CA GLU A 234 9.81 -0.58 23.31
C GLU A 234 9.11 0.49 24.17
N ALA A 235 8.86 1.69 23.63
CA ALA A 235 8.10 2.74 24.31
C ALA A 235 6.67 2.26 24.67
N THR A 236 6.04 1.52 23.77
CA THR A 236 4.70 0.93 24.00
C THR A 236 4.74 -0.10 25.14
N LYS A 237 5.74 -0.98 25.15
CA LYS A 237 5.89 -1.98 26.23
C LYS A 237 6.19 -1.34 27.58
N GLU A 238 6.96 -0.26 27.62
CA GLU A 238 7.24 0.49 28.83
C GLU A 238 5.96 1.12 29.40
N ALA A 239 5.14 1.77 28.57
CA ALA A 239 3.86 2.32 28.99
C ALA A 239 2.92 1.24 29.57
N ILE A 240 2.88 0.06 28.93
CA ILE A 240 2.08 -1.08 29.43
C ILE A 240 2.59 -1.57 30.81
N LYS A 241 3.91 -1.72 31.00
CA LYS A 241 4.52 -2.12 32.28
C LYS A 241 4.22 -1.10 33.38
N ALA A 242 4.27 0.20 33.04
CA ALA A 242 3.93 1.29 33.95
C ALA A 242 2.41 1.38 34.23
N ARG A 243 1.56 0.60 33.56
CA ARG A 243 0.09 0.65 33.61
C ARG A 243 -0.46 2.01 33.16
N GLU A 244 0.22 2.65 32.27
CA GLU A 244 -0.16 3.92 31.68
C GLU A 244 -1.05 3.72 30.43
N SER A 245 -1.61 4.81 29.91
CA SER A 245 -2.43 4.83 28.71
C SER A 245 -1.56 4.90 27.44
N TYR A 246 -2.07 4.44 26.29
CA TYR A 246 -1.40 4.68 25.01
C TYR A 246 -1.11 6.18 24.73
N LYS A 247 -1.88 7.09 25.36
CA LYS A 247 -1.72 8.55 25.22
C LYS A 247 -0.46 9.10 25.90
N THR A 248 0.19 8.32 26.77
CA THR A 248 1.42 8.73 27.44
C THR A 248 2.68 8.20 26.73
N ILE A 249 2.51 7.43 25.67
CA ILE A 249 3.64 6.93 24.88
C ILE A 249 4.35 8.15 24.28
N ILE A 250 5.63 8.29 24.61
CA ILE A 250 6.49 9.27 23.94
C ILE A 250 6.88 8.68 22.59
N VAL A 251 6.31 9.25 21.53
CA VAL A 251 6.61 8.83 20.15
C VAL A 251 8.07 9.14 19.86
N PRO A 252 8.87 8.17 19.43
CA PRO A 252 10.24 8.42 19.01
C PRO A 252 10.29 9.49 17.90
N GLU A 253 11.33 10.32 17.92
CA GLU A 253 11.51 11.32 16.87
C GLU A 253 11.66 10.62 15.51
N PHE A 254 10.76 10.97 14.60
CA PHE A 254 10.71 10.43 13.24
C PHE A 254 10.18 11.53 12.32
N TYR A 255 9.40 11.21 11.30
CA TYR A 255 8.79 12.23 10.45
C TYR A 255 7.61 12.90 11.16
N LYS A 256 7.52 14.22 11.05
CA LYS A 256 6.41 14.98 11.63
C LYS A 256 5.16 14.77 10.80
N LEU A 257 4.04 14.54 11.50
CA LEU A 257 2.70 14.63 10.92
C LEU A 257 2.33 16.10 10.69
N GLU A 258 1.59 16.36 9.63
CA GLU A 258 0.86 17.62 9.49
C GLU A 258 -0.27 17.67 10.54
N GLU A 259 -0.70 18.88 10.95
CA GLU A 259 -1.76 19.03 11.98
C GLU A 259 -3.02 18.23 11.66
N ASN A 260 -3.39 18.13 10.39
CA ASN A 260 -4.57 17.41 9.94
C ASN A 260 -4.45 15.88 10.05
N ASP A 261 -3.24 15.36 10.25
CA ASP A 261 -2.94 13.92 10.28
C ASP A 261 -2.69 13.36 11.69
N ALA A 262 -2.88 14.16 12.74
CA ALA A 262 -2.72 13.74 14.14
C ALA A 262 -3.58 12.51 14.54
N TRP A 263 -4.67 12.25 13.80
CA TRP A 263 -5.48 11.06 13.96
C TRP A 263 -4.72 9.77 13.60
N ILE A 264 -3.78 9.82 12.66
CA ILE A 264 -2.93 8.69 12.23
C ILE A 264 -2.07 8.22 13.41
N GLU A 265 -1.40 9.16 14.10
CA GLU A 265 -0.61 8.85 15.30
C GLU A 265 -1.48 8.21 16.36
N THR A 266 -2.62 8.83 16.66
CA THR A 266 -3.56 8.31 17.67
C THR A 266 -4.02 6.89 17.34
N ALA A 267 -4.38 6.60 16.10
CA ALA A 267 -4.81 5.29 15.66
C ALA A 267 -3.67 4.26 15.79
N THR A 268 -2.46 4.61 15.35
CA THR A 268 -1.26 3.78 15.43
C THR A 268 -0.91 3.43 16.88
N LEU A 269 -0.81 4.43 17.76
CA LEU A 269 -0.47 4.22 19.17
C LEU A 269 -1.51 3.35 19.89
N LYS A 270 -2.80 3.59 19.63
CA LYS A 270 -3.88 2.82 20.21
C LYS A 270 -3.82 1.34 19.78
N LEU A 271 -3.58 1.09 18.50
CA LEU A 271 -3.49 -0.27 17.98
C LEU A 271 -2.28 -0.99 18.57
N TRP A 272 -1.08 -0.40 18.50
CA TRP A 272 0.14 -0.99 19.03
C TRP A 272 0.02 -1.31 20.52
N TYR A 273 -0.52 -0.38 21.31
CA TYR A 273 -0.75 -0.58 22.74
C TYR A 273 -1.69 -1.78 23.01
N ASN A 274 -2.82 -1.86 22.31
CA ASN A 274 -3.77 -2.95 22.48
C ASN A 274 -3.17 -4.30 22.06
N PHE A 275 -2.47 -4.33 20.92
CA PHE A 275 -1.78 -5.52 20.42
C PHE A 275 -0.80 -6.12 21.42
N TYR A 276 0.09 -5.30 21.99
CA TYR A 276 1.07 -5.80 22.96
C TYR A 276 0.45 -6.09 24.34
N LYS A 277 -0.56 -5.36 24.75
CA LYS A 277 -1.29 -5.60 25.99
C LYS A 277 -2.02 -6.94 25.97
N GLU A 278 -2.68 -7.29 24.87
CA GLU A 278 -3.37 -8.57 24.71
C GLU A 278 -2.40 -9.76 24.70
N LYS A 279 -1.24 -9.59 24.11
CA LYS A 279 -0.18 -10.61 24.08
C LYS A 279 0.54 -10.80 25.44
N LYS A 280 0.20 -10.01 26.48
CA LYS A 280 0.81 -10.05 27.81
C LYS A 280 2.35 -9.96 27.82
N ILE A 281 2.87 -9.14 26.94
CA ILE A 281 4.33 -8.98 26.76
C ILE A 281 4.81 -7.75 27.56
#